data_d1e99c960f7857068e444db5c742404b
#
_entry.id   d1e99c960f7857068e444db5c742404b
#
_cell.length_a   1.000
_cell.length_b   1.000
_cell.length_c   1.000
_cell.angle_alpha   90.00
_cell.angle_beta   90.00
_cell.angle_gamma   90.00
#
_symmetry.space_group_name_H-M   'P 1'
#
loop_
_entity.id
_entity.type
_entity.pdbx_description
1 polymer ?
#
loop_
_entity_poly.entity_id
_entity_poly.type
_entity_poly.pdbx_seq_one_letter_code
_entity_poly.pdbx_strand_id
1 'polypeptide(L)'
;MARILISAGEASGDIHAAAVTRELKNIAPDTEVFGMGGDCLREAGGEVLFDIKEHGVMGFAEIVCKLPALFKLKKAFAKVIEERKPDCLVVVDYPGFNMRLAKLAKAKGIPVVSYISP
;
A
#
# COMPACT_ATOMS: atom_id res chain seq x y z
N MET A 1 19.42 4.72 -2.25
CA MET A 1 18.34 4.43 -1.29
C MET A 1 17.00 4.35 -2.02
N ALA A 2 16.32 3.24 -1.92
CA ALA A 2 15.05 3.05 -2.59
C ALA A 2 13.88 3.46 -1.69
N ARG A 3 12.85 4.03 -2.28
CA ARG A 3 11.61 4.40 -1.60
C ARG A 3 10.48 3.59 -2.20
N ILE A 4 9.87 2.76 -1.39
CA ILE A 4 8.82 1.84 -1.83
C ILE A 4 7.50 2.22 -1.15
N LEU A 5 6.51 2.54 -1.97
CA LEU A 5 5.15 2.75 -1.49
C LEU A 5 4.43 1.41 -1.58
N ILE A 6 3.81 0.99 -0.50
CA ILE A 6 3.13 -0.29 -0.45
C ILE A 6 1.65 -0.08 -0.07
N SER A 7 0.77 -0.87 -0.66
CA SER A 7 -0.65 -0.78 -0.39
C SER A 7 -1.24 -2.17 -0.13
N ALA A 8 -1.59 -2.43 1.11
CA ALA A 8 -2.26 -3.65 1.53
C ALA A 8 -3.54 -3.24 2.28
N GLY A 9 -4.69 -3.65 1.78
CA GLY A 9 -5.98 -3.20 2.30
C GLY A 9 -6.65 -4.13 3.29
N GLU A 10 -6.08 -5.30 3.55
CA GLU A 10 -6.65 -6.31 4.44
C GLU A 10 -5.58 -6.91 5.34
N ALA A 11 -6.02 -7.58 6.42
CA ALA A 11 -5.10 -8.20 7.37
C ALA A 11 -4.18 -9.22 6.72
N SER A 12 -4.70 -10.02 5.78
CA SER A 12 -3.88 -11.00 5.04
C SER A 12 -2.83 -10.29 4.19
N GLY A 13 -3.20 -9.18 3.56
CA GLY A 13 -2.27 -8.36 2.78
C GLY A 13 -1.19 -7.73 3.65
N ASP A 14 -1.54 -7.35 4.88
CA ASP A 14 -0.58 -6.80 5.84
C ASP A 14 0.53 -7.81 6.15
N ILE A 15 0.18 -9.08 6.34
CA ILE A 15 1.15 -10.15 6.57
C ILE A 15 2.11 -10.27 5.38
N HIS A 16 1.59 -10.25 4.17
CA HIS A 16 2.41 -10.33 2.95
C HIS A 16 3.26 -9.08 2.75
N ALA A 17 2.68 -7.91 3.02
CA ALA A 17 3.41 -6.65 2.95
C ALA A 17 4.59 -6.64 3.93
N ALA A 18 4.39 -7.17 5.12
CA ALA A 18 5.45 -7.30 6.12
C ALA A 18 6.56 -8.23 5.63
N ALA A 19 6.21 -9.36 5.03
CA ALA A 19 7.19 -10.29 4.49
C ALA A 19 8.03 -9.65 3.39
N VAL A 20 7.39 -8.94 2.47
CA VAL A 20 8.09 -8.21 1.40
C VAL A 20 9.02 -7.15 2.00
N THR A 21 8.54 -6.42 3.00
CA THR A 21 9.33 -5.37 3.65
C THR A 21 10.58 -5.94 4.32
N ARG A 22 10.45 -7.07 5.03
CA ARG A 22 11.59 -7.72 5.66
C ARG A 22 12.64 -8.13 4.65
N GLU A 23 12.21 -8.72 3.53
CA GLU A 23 13.12 -9.14 2.48
C GLU A 23 13.82 -7.96 1.81
N LEU A 24 13.09 -6.88 1.54
CA LEU A 24 13.66 -5.67 0.97
C LEU A 24 14.72 -5.07 1.90
N LYS A 25 14.46 -5.01 3.18
CA LYS A 25 15.40 -4.47 4.16
C LYS A 25 16.58 -5.40 4.41
N ASN A 26 16.38 -6.70 4.20
CA ASN A 26 17.45 -7.68 4.27
C ASN A 26 18.43 -7.52 3.12
N ILE A 27 17.94 -7.27 1.92
CA ILE A 27 18.74 -7.07 0.71
C ILE A 27 19.36 -5.67 0.72
N ALA A 28 18.59 -4.65 1.08
CA ALA A 28 19.01 -3.25 1.08
C ALA A 28 18.49 -2.57 2.35
N PRO A 29 19.29 -2.58 3.44
CA PRO A 29 18.84 -2.07 4.74
C PRO A 29 18.39 -0.61 4.77
N ASP A 30 18.84 0.20 3.82
CA ASP A 30 18.48 1.61 3.73
C ASP A 30 17.19 1.86 2.94
N THR A 31 16.49 0.81 2.52
CA THR A 31 15.23 0.94 1.81
C THR A 31 14.15 1.50 2.73
N GLU A 32 13.45 2.52 2.27
CA GLU A 32 12.27 3.05 2.96
C GLU A 32 11.02 2.38 2.41
N VAL A 33 10.19 1.84 3.30
CA VAL A 33 8.90 1.27 2.94
C VAL A 33 7.83 2.02 3.71
N PHE A 34 6.83 2.53 3.02
CA PHE A 34 5.75 3.30 3.62
C PHE A 34 4.46 3.10 2.84
N GLY A 35 3.33 3.32 3.49
CA GLY A 35 2.04 3.24 2.83
C GLY A 35 0.93 2.70 3.72
N MET A 36 0.09 1.85 3.14
CA MET A 36 -1.06 1.28 3.84
C MET A 36 -0.79 -0.14 4.28
N GLY A 37 -1.03 -0.41 5.54
CA GLY A 37 -0.86 -1.72 6.14
C GLY A 37 -1.32 -1.69 7.59
N GLY A 38 -0.81 -2.62 8.39
CA GLY A 38 -1.18 -2.73 9.79
C GLY A 38 0.02 -3.02 10.68
N ASP A 39 -0.24 -3.69 11.79
CA ASP A 39 0.77 -3.96 12.80
C ASP A 39 1.93 -4.80 12.26
N CYS A 40 1.65 -5.74 11.38
CA CYS A 40 2.71 -6.58 10.81
C CYS A 40 3.69 -5.76 10.00
N LEU A 41 3.19 -4.81 9.21
CA LEU A 41 4.03 -3.91 8.43
C LEU A 41 4.89 -3.03 9.34
N ARG A 42 4.30 -2.53 10.44
CA ARG A 42 5.06 -1.75 11.44
C ARG A 42 6.19 -2.56 12.04
N GLU A 43 5.90 -3.78 12.45
CA GLU A 43 6.89 -4.66 13.05
C GLU A 43 8.02 -5.02 12.09
N ALA A 44 7.72 -5.07 10.80
CA ALA A 44 8.71 -5.33 9.77
C ALA A 44 9.58 -4.10 9.45
N GLY A 45 9.27 -2.95 10.02
CA GLY A 45 10.02 -1.72 9.82
C GLY A 45 9.44 -0.79 8.78
N GLY A 46 8.22 -1.04 8.31
CA GLY A 46 7.51 -0.14 7.40
C GLY A 46 6.83 0.99 8.15
N GLU A 47 6.69 2.13 7.49
CA GLU A 47 5.97 3.27 8.04
C GLU A 47 4.50 3.19 7.58
N VAL A 48 3.59 2.98 8.53
CA VAL A 48 2.17 2.88 8.23
C VAL A 48 1.57 4.28 8.23
N LEU A 49 1.33 4.81 7.02
CA LEU A 49 0.69 6.10 6.83
C LEU A 49 -0.83 5.98 6.91
N PHE A 50 -1.37 4.86 6.47
CA PHE A 50 -2.80 4.56 6.48
C PHE A 50 -3.01 3.19 7.11
N ASP A 51 -3.64 3.18 8.28
CA ASP A 51 -3.87 1.93 9.01
C ASP A 51 -5.10 1.22 8.47
N ILE A 52 -4.98 -0.07 8.20
CA ILE A 52 -6.10 -0.89 7.68
C ILE A 52 -7.27 -0.98 8.65
N LYS A 53 -7.04 -0.76 9.93
CA LYS A 53 -8.12 -0.72 10.92
C LYS A 53 -9.08 0.44 10.66
N GLU A 54 -8.58 1.51 10.07
CA GLU A 54 -9.37 2.71 9.75
C GLU A 54 -9.84 2.71 8.30
N HIS A 55 -9.06 2.15 7.39
CA HIS A 55 -9.28 2.26 5.94
C HIS A 55 -9.63 0.95 5.25
N GLY A 56 -9.46 -0.19 5.93
CA GLY A 56 -9.76 -1.49 5.36
C GLY A 56 -11.26 -1.70 5.17
N VAL A 57 -11.61 -2.51 4.17
CA VAL A 57 -12.99 -2.84 3.86
C VAL A 57 -13.18 -4.35 3.98
N MET A 58 -14.15 -4.77 4.78
CA MET A 58 -14.33 -6.18 5.15
C MET A 58 -15.37 -6.92 4.34
N GLY A 59 -16.31 -6.24 3.69
CA GLY A 59 -17.40 -6.88 2.98
C GLY A 59 -17.97 -6.03 1.88
N PHE A 60 -18.79 -6.64 1.02
CA PHE A 60 -19.34 -5.99 -0.15
C PHE A 60 -20.20 -4.77 0.21
N ALA A 61 -21.06 -4.91 1.22
CA ALA A 61 -21.91 -3.81 1.67
C ALA A 61 -21.07 -2.66 2.22
N GLU A 62 -19.97 -2.97 2.90
CA GLU A 62 -19.07 -1.97 3.43
C GLU A 62 -18.31 -1.24 2.32
N ILE A 63 -18.00 -1.92 1.22
CA ILE A 63 -17.37 -1.30 0.06
C ILE A 63 -18.26 -0.17 -0.46
N VAL A 64 -19.56 -0.44 -0.64
CA VAL A 64 -20.50 0.56 -1.13
C VAL A 64 -20.61 1.75 -0.18
N CYS A 65 -20.73 1.48 1.12
CA CYS A 65 -20.84 2.52 2.14
C CYS A 65 -19.59 3.35 2.29
N LYS A 66 -18.43 2.78 1.97
CA LYS A 66 -17.12 3.45 2.15
C LYS A 66 -16.54 4.03 0.87
N LEU A 67 -17.29 4.07 -0.22
CA LEU A 67 -16.80 4.65 -1.48
C LEU A 67 -16.21 6.06 -1.33
N PRO A 68 -16.89 7.00 -0.63
CA PRO A 68 -16.30 8.33 -0.43
C PRO A 68 -14.98 8.28 0.33
N ALA A 69 -14.86 7.39 1.32
CA ALA A 69 -13.62 7.21 2.07
C ALA A 69 -12.51 6.65 1.18
N LEU A 70 -12.84 5.74 0.26
CA LEU A 70 -11.87 5.20 -0.69
C LEU A 70 -11.37 6.26 -1.65
N PHE A 71 -12.22 7.17 -2.10
CA PHE A 71 -11.80 8.28 -2.94
C PHE A 71 -10.86 9.22 -2.19
N LYS A 72 -11.16 9.49 -0.92
CA LYS A 72 -10.28 10.31 -0.08
C LYS A 72 -8.93 9.64 0.13
N LEU A 73 -8.95 8.32 0.34
CA LEU A 73 -7.73 7.54 0.50
C LEU A 73 -6.88 7.59 -0.77
N LYS A 74 -7.51 7.48 -1.94
CA LYS A 74 -6.81 7.59 -3.22
C LYS A 74 -6.16 8.95 -3.37
N LYS A 75 -6.84 10.02 -2.99
CA LYS A 75 -6.28 11.38 -3.02
C LYS A 75 -5.10 11.52 -2.06
N ALA A 76 -5.22 10.91 -0.88
CA ALA A 76 -4.13 10.92 0.10
C ALA A 76 -2.89 10.19 -0.44
N PHE A 77 -3.08 9.06 -1.11
CA PHE A 77 -1.98 8.36 -1.79
C PHE A 77 -1.35 9.22 -2.89
N ALA A 78 -2.17 9.92 -3.67
CA ALA A 78 -1.66 10.81 -4.71
C ALA A 78 -0.75 11.88 -4.11
N LYS A 79 -1.16 12.44 -2.97
CA LYS A 79 -0.35 13.44 -2.27
C LYS A 79 0.96 12.85 -1.76
N VAL A 80 0.93 11.65 -1.21
CA VAL A 80 2.14 10.96 -0.76
C VAL A 80 3.10 10.73 -1.93
N ILE A 81 2.57 10.32 -3.08
CA ILE A 81 3.38 10.10 -4.28
C ILE A 81 4.07 11.41 -4.70
N GLU A 82 3.33 12.52 -4.68
CA GLU A 82 3.90 13.81 -5.06
C GLU A 82 4.94 14.33 -4.06
N GLU A 83 4.70 14.14 -2.77
CA GLU A 83 5.58 14.64 -1.72
C GLU A 83 6.80 13.77 -1.51
N ARG A 84 6.63 12.45 -1.51
CA ARG A 84 7.71 11.51 -1.17
C ARG A 84 8.38 10.88 -2.37
N LYS A 85 7.80 10.98 -3.54
CA LYS A 85 8.36 10.49 -4.80
C LYS A 85 8.91 9.06 -4.71
N PRO A 86 8.03 8.07 -4.43
CA PRO A 86 8.48 6.69 -4.34
C PRO A 86 9.03 6.21 -5.67
N ASP A 87 9.98 5.30 -5.60
CA ASP A 87 10.58 4.68 -6.80
C ASP A 87 9.69 3.61 -7.39
N CYS A 88 8.80 3.03 -6.58
CA CYS A 88 7.95 1.92 -6.97
C CYS A 88 6.73 1.84 -6.06
N LEU A 89 5.61 1.40 -6.62
CA LEU A 89 4.42 1.05 -5.86
C LEU A 89 4.26 -0.47 -5.85
N VAL A 90 4.13 -1.05 -4.67
CA VAL A 90 3.81 -2.46 -4.51
C VAL A 90 2.37 -2.57 -4.02
N VAL A 91 1.51 -3.22 -4.81
CA VAL A 91 0.13 -3.47 -4.43
C VAL A 91 -0.02 -4.93 -4.01
N VAL A 92 -0.60 -5.13 -2.83
CA VAL A 92 -0.76 -6.45 -2.25
C VAL A 92 -2.24 -6.76 -2.18
N ASP A 93 -2.69 -7.67 -3.05
CA ASP A 93 -4.11 -8.07 -3.12
C ASP A 93 -5.06 -6.86 -3.17
N TYR A 94 -6.28 -6.97 -2.64
CA TYR A 94 -7.26 -5.89 -2.55
C TYR A 94 -7.54 -5.23 -3.92
N PRO A 95 -8.00 -6.01 -4.91
CA PRO A 95 -7.99 -5.56 -6.32
C PRO A 95 -8.82 -4.31 -6.62
N GLY A 96 -9.95 -4.14 -5.95
CA GLY A 96 -10.84 -3.01 -6.23
C GLY A 96 -10.15 -1.66 -6.08
N PHE A 97 -9.52 -1.42 -4.96
CA PHE A 97 -8.81 -0.18 -4.68
C PHE A 97 -7.43 -0.14 -5.33
N ASN A 98 -6.68 -1.24 -5.20
CA ASN A 98 -5.30 -1.28 -5.67
C ASN A 98 -5.17 -1.14 -7.19
N MET A 99 -6.13 -1.62 -7.97
CA MET A 99 -6.11 -1.41 -9.41
C MET A 99 -6.24 0.07 -9.77
N ARG A 100 -7.08 0.80 -9.05
CA ARG A 100 -7.22 2.25 -9.25
C ARG A 100 -5.96 2.98 -8.83
N LEU A 101 -5.36 2.56 -7.73
CA LEU A 101 -4.11 3.13 -7.25
C LEU A 101 -2.97 2.86 -8.23
N ALA A 102 -2.92 1.66 -8.80
CA ALA A 102 -1.92 1.30 -9.81
C ALA A 102 -2.03 2.19 -11.05
N LYS A 103 -3.24 2.46 -11.51
CA LYS A 103 -3.46 3.36 -12.65
C LYS A 103 -2.96 4.77 -12.34
N LEU A 104 -3.24 5.24 -11.14
CA LEU A 104 -2.78 6.56 -10.70
C LEU A 104 -1.24 6.63 -10.69
N ALA A 105 -0.59 5.62 -10.15
CA ALA A 105 0.87 5.57 -10.10
C ALA A 105 1.48 5.53 -11.50
N LYS A 106 0.93 4.72 -12.39
CA LYS A 106 1.39 4.65 -13.78
C LYS A 106 1.25 5.98 -14.49
N ALA A 107 0.14 6.68 -14.27
CA ALA A 107 -0.08 8.00 -14.84
C ALA A 107 0.96 9.02 -14.38
N LYS A 108 1.53 8.80 -13.20
CA LYS A 108 2.59 9.65 -12.64
C LYS A 108 4.00 9.13 -12.95
N GLY A 109 4.12 8.10 -13.76
CA GLY A 109 5.41 7.56 -14.19
C GLY A 109 6.08 6.65 -13.17
N ILE A 110 5.32 6.10 -12.21
CA ILE A 110 5.85 5.24 -11.17
C ILE A 110 5.60 3.77 -11.51
N PRO A 111 6.65 2.92 -11.56
CA PRO A 111 6.47 1.49 -11.79
C PRO A 111 5.61 0.84 -10.71
N VAL A 112 4.80 -0.13 -11.11
CA VAL A 112 3.90 -0.85 -10.21
C VAL A 112 4.24 -2.33 -10.20
N VAL A 113 4.39 -2.90 -9.00
CA VAL A 113 4.56 -4.33 -8.80
C VAL A 113 3.31 -4.86 -8.12
N SER A 114 2.67 -5.83 -8.73
CA SER A 114 1.50 -6.48 -8.14
C SER A 114 1.94 -7.76 -7.46
N TYR A 115 1.75 -7.84 -6.16
CA TYR A 115 2.00 -9.03 -5.37
C TYR A 115 0.66 -9.65 -5.00
N ILE A 116 0.39 -10.81 -5.57
CA ILE A 116 -0.87 -11.51 -5.36
C ILE A 116 -0.59 -12.76 -4.52
N SER A 117 -1.29 -12.85 -3.40
CA SER A 117 -1.21 -14.04 -2.58
C SER A 117 -1.95 -15.18 -3.28
N PRO A 118 -1.35 -16.34 -3.38
CA PRO A 118 -2.04 -17.50 -3.96
C PRO A 118 -3.23 -17.95 -3.11
#